data_dd7fb603978ab814654237cc87173866
#
_entry.id   dd7fb603978ab814654237cc87173866
#
_cell.length_a   1.000
_cell.length_b   1.000
_cell.length_c   1.000
_cell.angle_alpha   90.00
_cell.angle_beta   90.00
_cell.angle_gamma   90.00
#
_symmetry.space_group_name_H-M   'P 1'
#
loop_
_entity.id
_entity.type
_entity.pdbx_description
1 polymer ?
#
loop_
_entity_poly.entity_id
_entity_poly.type
_entity_poly.pdbx_seq_one_letter_code
_entity_poly.pdbx_strand_id
1 'polypeptide(L)'
;MAVSLRTLYRDIASLKAQGAEIDGEPGLGYVLKPGFVLPPLMFRSVEIEALMLGMRWVADRGDPVLAAGAREAAARIAAVLPRALRRELETSALLVGTRLREPPHAATFELMRAAIRDGLKVKLTYRDKQDVMSHRVIWPFAVVYFDEARVLAAWCQSRGDFRSFRADRIVQWEPLDERAPKSPEVLLDEWRRRLRESGVAILPESGSVPF
;
A
#
# COMPACT_ATOMS: atom_id res chain seq x y z
N MET A 1 0.76 39.39 -8.52
CA MET A 1 1.27 39.09 -9.88
C MET A 1 0.08 39.03 -10.82
N ALA A 2 0.06 39.85 -11.89
CA ALA A 2 -0.98 39.77 -12.92
C ALA A 2 -0.51 38.78 -13.99
N VAL A 3 -1.11 37.59 -14.02
CA VAL A 3 -0.83 36.57 -15.02
C VAL A 3 -1.94 36.62 -16.06
N SER A 4 -1.63 36.47 -17.37
CA SER A 4 -2.67 36.46 -18.41
C SER A 4 -3.56 35.20 -18.28
N LEU A 5 -4.85 35.32 -18.65
CA LEU A 5 -5.77 34.17 -18.65
C LEU A 5 -5.24 32.99 -19.49
N ARG A 6 -4.57 33.27 -20.60
CA ARG A 6 -3.96 32.25 -21.46
C ARG A 6 -2.83 31.49 -20.73
N THR A 7 -2.03 32.19 -19.94
CA THR A 7 -0.98 31.58 -19.13
C THR A 7 -1.60 30.71 -18.04
N LEU A 8 -2.63 31.23 -17.33
CA LEU A 8 -3.34 30.48 -16.29
C LEU A 8 -3.92 29.16 -16.82
N TYR A 9 -4.61 29.18 -17.96
CA TYR A 9 -5.19 27.95 -18.54
C TYR A 9 -4.12 26.94 -18.98
N ARG A 10 -3.00 27.43 -19.52
CA ARG A 10 -1.86 26.57 -19.86
C ARG A 10 -1.28 25.90 -18.62
N ASP A 11 -1.13 26.65 -17.53
CA ASP A 11 -0.57 26.14 -16.28
C ASP A 11 -1.53 25.13 -15.63
N ILE A 12 -2.86 25.36 -15.66
CA ILE A 12 -3.87 24.42 -15.22
C ILE A 12 -3.81 23.12 -16.06
N ALA A 13 -3.70 23.23 -17.37
CA ALA A 13 -3.57 22.07 -18.25
C ALA A 13 -2.29 21.27 -17.96
N SER A 14 -1.18 21.96 -17.69
CA SER A 14 0.08 21.35 -17.30
C SER A 14 -0.03 20.62 -15.97
N LEU A 15 -0.66 21.23 -14.97
CA LEU A 15 -0.90 20.59 -13.64
C LEU A 15 -1.80 19.37 -13.77
N LYS A 16 -2.89 19.45 -14.55
CA LYS A 16 -3.77 18.30 -14.85
C LYS A 16 -2.99 17.16 -15.53
N ALA A 17 -2.14 17.49 -16.48
CA ALA A 17 -1.28 16.51 -17.16
C ALA A 17 -0.26 15.85 -16.20
N GLN A 18 0.14 16.54 -15.13
CA GLN A 18 0.99 16.03 -14.05
C GLN A 18 0.21 15.24 -12.98
N GLY A 19 -1.12 15.11 -13.14
CA GLY A 19 -1.98 14.31 -12.27
C GLY A 19 -2.66 15.11 -11.15
N ALA A 20 -2.63 16.45 -11.19
CA ALA A 20 -3.42 17.27 -10.28
C ALA A 20 -4.91 17.15 -10.61
N GLU A 21 -5.72 16.79 -9.63
CA GLU A 21 -7.18 16.82 -9.75
C GLU A 21 -7.69 18.23 -9.58
N ILE A 22 -8.00 18.89 -10.69
CA ILE A 22 -8.51 20.26 -10.72
C ILE A 22 -9.88 20.23 -11.37
N ASP A 23 -10.92 20.56 -10.60
CA ASP A 23 -12.28 20.78 -11.10
C ASP A 23 -12.48 22.24 -11.46
N GLY A 24 -13.37 22.48 -12.41
CA GLY A 24 -13.77 23.82 -12.83
C GLY A 24 -13.64 24.07 -14.33
N GLU A 25 -14.24 25.17 -14.75
CA GLU A 25 -14.33 25.58 -16.15
C GLU A 25 -13.98 27.09 -16.29
N PRO A 26 -13.59 27.51 -17.50
CA PRO A 26 -13.36 28.92 -17.79
C PRO A 26 -14.60 29.78 -17.41
N GLY A 27 -14.39 30.82 -16.63
CA GLY A 27 -15.43 31.72 -16.18
C GLY A 27 -16.09 31.33 -14.84
N LEU A 28 -16.09 30.08 -14.43
CA LEU A 28 -16.62 29.63 -13.15
C LEU A 28 -15.52 29.53 -12.07
N GLY A 29 -14.26 29.45 -12.48
CA GLY A 29 -13.12 29.24 -11.60
C GLY A 29 -12.65 27.79 -11.55
N TYR A 30 -11.54 27.57 -10.85
CA TYR A 30 -10.90 26.26 -10.71
C TYR A 30 -10.62 25.95 -9.25
N VAL A 31 -10.88 24.73 -8.83
CA VAL A 31 -10.63 24.23 -7.48
C VAL A 31 -9.68 23.05 -7.57
N LEU A 32 -8.54 23.15 -6.90
CA LEU A 32 -7.62 22.03 -6.72
C LEU A 32 -8.20 21.11 -5.64
N LYS A 33 -8.48 19.85 -6.00
CA LYS A 33 -8.90 18.85 -5.02
C LYS A 33 -7.76 18.48 -4.09
N PRO A 34 -8.07 18.05 -2.86
CA PRO A 34 -7.05 17.51 -1.96
C PRO A 34 -6.32 16.34 -2.60
N GLY A 35 -5.01 16.46 -2.74
CA GLY A 35 -4.12 15.42 -3.27
C GLY A 35 -2.69 15.78 -2.92
N PHE A 36 -1.78 14.78 -2.93
CA PHE A 36 -0.38 15.04 -2.71
C PHE A 36 0.32 15.31 -4.04
N VAL A 37 0.79 16.55 -4.22
CA VAL A 37 1.72 16.90 -5.28
C VAL A 37 3.13 16.75 -4.70
N LEU A 38 3.91 15.81 -5.24
CA LEU A 38 5.31 15.73 -4.87
C LEU A 38 6.06 16.91 -5.50
N PRO A 39 6.98 17.55 -4.74
CA PRO A 39 7.86 18.56 -5.32
C PRO A 39 8.68 17.95 -6.46
N PRO A 40 9.26 18.75 -7.38
CA PRO A 40 10.15 18.21 -8.40
C PRO A 40 11.26 17.37 -7.79
N LEU A 41 11.29 16.09 -8.15
CA LEU A 41 12.32 15.14 -7.71
C LEU A 41 13.26 14.82 -8.87
N MET A 42 14.54 14.73 -8.59
CA MET A 42 15.55 14.31 -9.56
C MET A 42 15.98 12.88 -9.22
N PHE A 43 15.79 11.98 -10.16
CA PHE A 43 16.17 10.57 -10.02
C PHE A 43 17.28 10.21 -11.01
N ARG A 44 18.23 9.40 -10.56
CA ARG A 44 19.19 8.70 -11.42
C ARG A 44 18.52 7.52 -12.10
N SER A 45 19.04 7.06 -13.24
CA SER A 45 18.48 5.91 -13.99
C SER A 45 18.27 4.69 -13.10
N VAL A 46 19.23 4.34 -12.25
CA VAL A 46 19.13 3.20 -11.32
C VAL A 46 18.01 3.34 -10.29
N GLU A 47 17.71 4.57 -9.85
CA GLU A 47 16.61 4.84 -8.92
C GLU A 47 15.24 4.67 -9.61
N ILE A 48 15.14 5.11 -10.87
CA ILE A 48 13.95 4.86 -11.70
C ILE A 48 13.76 3.36 -11.94
N GLU A 49 14.83 2.61 -12.25
CA GLU A 49 14.77 1.16 -12.41
C GLU A 49 14.25 0.47 -11.15
N ALA A 50 14.78 0.84 -9.98
CA ALA A 50 14.35 0.31 -8.68
C ALA A 50 12.88 0.62 -8.40
N LEU A 51 12.42 1.86 -8.66
CA LEU A 51 11.02 2.26 -8.52
C LEU A 51 10.11 1.44 -9.46
N MET A 52 10.48 1.30 -10.73
CA MET A 52 9.69 0.55 -11.72
C MET A 52 9.62 -0.94 -11.38
N LEU A 53 10.72 -1.55 -10.91
CA LEU A 53 10.73 -2.93 -10.42
C LEU A 53 9.82 -3.10 -9.21
N GLY A 54 9.90 -2.20 -8.23
CA GLY A 54 9.03 -2.18 -7.06
C GLY A 54 7.56 -2.06 -7.42
N MET A 55 7.20 -1.15 -8.34
CA MET A 55 5.82 -0.99 -8.82
C MET A 55 5.33 -2.23 -9.59
N ARG A 56 6.16 -2.88 -10.42
CA ARG A 56 5.83 -4.16 -11.07
C ARG A 56 5.57 -5.26 -10.02
N TRP A 57 6.40 -5.33 -8.99
CA TRP A 57 6.21 -6.26 -7.89
C TRP A 57 4.90 -6.05 -7.15
N VAL A 58 4.55 -4.80 -6.83
CA VAL A 58 3.27 -4.44 -6.18
C VAL A 58 2.09 -4.69 -7.12
N ALA A 59 2.22 -4.39 -8.41
CA ALA A 59 1.17 -4.63 -9.41
C ALA A 59 0.82 -6.12 -9.56
N ASP A 60 1.80 -7.02 -9.36
CA ASP A 60 1.61 -8.47 -9.40
C ASP A 60 1.13 -9.03 -8.05
N ARG A 61 1.68 -8.54 -6.94
CA ARG A 61 1.48 -9.11 -5.59
C ARG A 61 0.55 -8.31 -4.69
N GLY A 62 0.28 -7.06 -5.01
CA GLY A 62 -0.64 -6.19 -4.27
C GLY A 62 -2.08 -6.70 -4.30
N ASP A 63 -2.91 -6.23 -3.39
CA ASP A 63 -4.36 -6.31 -3.56
C ASP A 63 -4.79 -5.43 -4.74
N PRO A 64 -6.01 -5.56 -5.28
CA PRO A 64 -6.43 -4.86 -6.49
C PRO A 64 -6.27 -3.34 -6.43
N VAL A 65 -6.48 -2.72 -5.27
CA VAL A 65 -6.36 -1.27 -5.09
C VAL A 65 -4.89 -0.85 -5.16
N LEU A 66 -4.01 -1.53 -4.43
CA LEU A 66 -2.56 -1.27 -4.50
C LEU A 66 -1.98 -1.61 -5.87
N ALA A 67 -2.44 -2.71 -6.48
CA ALA A 67 -2.00 -3.11 -7.81
C ALA A 67 -2.41 -2.09 -8.88
N ALA A 68 -3.63 -1.53 -8.80
CA ALA A 68 -4.08 -0.44 -9.67
C ALA A 68 -3.23 0.81 -9.45
N GLY A 69 -3.06 1.25 -8.20
CA GLY A 69 -2.23 2.41 -7.85
C GLY A 69 -0.78 2.27 -8.33
N ALA A 70 -0.20 1.07 -8.22
CA ALA A 70 1.16 0.81 -8.72
C ALA A 70 1.25 0.94 -10.25
N ARG A 71 0.26 0.41 -11.00
CA ARG A 71 0.19 0.56 -12.46
C ARG A 71 0.03 2.02 -12.87
N GLU A 72 -0.84 2.76 -12.20
CA GLU A 72 -1.04 4.18 -12.48
C GLU A 72 0.21 5.01 -12.18
N ALA A 73 0.86 4.78 -11.05
CA ALA A 73 2.11 5.45 -10.69
C ALA A 73 3.22 5.15 -11.72
N ALA A 74 3.37 3.89 -12.13
CA ALA A 74 4.31 3.49 -13.16
C ALA A 74 4.03 4.19 -14.50
N ALA A 75 2.76 4.28 -14.91
CA ALA A 75 2.35 4.96 -16.13
C ALA A 75 2.65 6.47 -16.07
N ARG A 76 2.38 7.13 -14.94
CA ARG A 76 2.70 8.56 -14.75
C ARG A 76 4.20 8.82 -14.83
N ILE A 77 5.03 8.01 -14.17
CA ILE A 77 6.49 8.11 -14.27
C ILE A 77 6.95 7.90 -15.71
N ALA A 78 6.49 6.83 -16.37
CA ALA A 78 6.86 6.52 -17.75
C ALA A 78 6.50 7.65 -18.73
N ALA A 79 5.39 8.38 -18.48
CA ALA A 79 4.93 9.47 -19.34
C ALA A 79 5.90 10.66 -19.38
N VAL A 80 6.62 10.92 -18.27
CA VAL A 80 7.57 12.06 -18.15
C VAL A 80 9.01 11.68 -18.46
N LEU A 81 9.32 10.38 -18.63
CA LEU A 81 10.68 9.92 -18.93
C LEU A 81 11.10 10.24 -20.35
N PRO A 82 12.40 10.58 -20.57
CA PRO A 82 13.00 10.66 -21.92
C PRO A 82 12.81 9.34 -22.69
N ARG A 83 12.61 9.43 -24.01
CA ARG A 83 12.38 8.25 -24.87
C ARG A 83 13.45 7.17 -24.73
N ALA A 84 14.72 7.56 -24.60
CA ALA A 84 15.83 6.64 -24.44
C ALA A 84 15.69 5.81 -23.14
N LEU A 85 15.47 6.48 -22.01
CA LEU A 85 15.34 5.82 -20.71
C LEU A 85 14.08 4.95 -20.64
N ARG A 86 12.97 5.39 -21.25
CA ARG A 86 11.75 4.57 -21.35
C ARG A 86 12.02 3.27 -22.10
N ARG A 87 12.71 3.32 -23.23
CA ARG A 87 13.07 2.13 -24.02
C ARG A 87 13.99 1.19 -23.23
N GLU A 88 14.96 1.74 -22.48
CA GLU A 88 15.83 0.97 -21.60
C GLU A 88 15.03 0.22 -20.52
N LEU A 89 14.05 0.86 -19.89
CA LEU A 89 13.16 0.24 -18.91
C LEU A 89 12.23 -0.82 -19.49
N GLU A 90 11.75 -0.64 -20.74
CA GLU A 90 10.94 -1.62 -21.46
C GLU A 90 11.75 -2.87 -21.82
N THR A 91 13.04 -2.71 -22.12
CA THR A 91 13.97 -3.79 -22.46
C THR A 91 14.78 -4.30 -21.27
N SER A 92 14.55 -3.76 -20.06
CA SER A 92 15.25 -4.15 -18.86
C SER A 92 15.10 -5.64 -18.58
N ALA A 93 16.21 -6.28 -18.25
CA ALA A 93 16.26 -7.69 -17.85
C ALA A 93 15.70 -7.93 -16.42
N LEU A 94 15.30 -6.87 -15.71
CA LEU A 94 14.71 -6.97 -14.37
C LEU A 94 13.21 -7.30 -14.46
N LEU A 95 12.91 -8.58 -14.39
CA LEU A 95 11.56 -9.11 -14.46
C LEU A 95 11.07 -9.55 -13.09
N VAL A 96 9.78 -9.34 -12.84
CA VAL A 96 9.09 -9.93 -11.69
C VAL A 96 8.45 -11.23 -12.15
N GLY A 97 8.86 -12.35 -11.55
CA GLY A 97 8.25 -13.65 -11.84
C GLY A 97 6.77 -13.65 -11.41
N THR A 98 5.91 -14.25 -12.24
CA THR A 98 4.47 -14.35 -11.95
C THR A 98 4.20 -15.27 -10.78
N ARG A 99 3.14 -14.98 -10.00
CA ARG A 99 2.68 -15.88 -8.94
C ARG A 99 1.99 -17.10 -9.52
N LEU A 100 2.28 -18.26 -8.94
CA LEU A 100 1.62 -19.53 -9.27
C LEU A 100 0.25 -19.69 -8.60
N ARG A 101 -0.16 -18.76 -7.74
CA ARG A 101 -1.41 -18.89 -6.95
C ARG A 101 -2.13 -17.55 -6.82
N GLU A 102 -3.41 -17.53 -7.12
CA GLU A 102 -4.27 -16.37 -6.90
C GLU A 102 -4.35 -15.99 -5.42
N PRO A 103 -4.33 -14.67 -5.09
CA PRO A 103 -4.55 -14.23 -3.71
C PRO A 103 -6.00 -14.55 -3.29
N PRO A 104 -6.22 -14.99 -2.05
CA PRO A 104 -7.57 -15.14 -1.55
C PRO A 104 -8.25 -13.77 -1.50
N HIS A 105 -9.50 -13.73 -1.95
CA HIS A 105 -10.50 -12.65 -1.91
C HIS A 105 -9.96 -11.22 -1.80
N ALA A 106 -9.86 -10.55 -2.95
CA ALA A 106 -9.39 -9.18 -3.09
C ALA A 106 -10.08 -8.17 -2.14
N ALA A 107 -11.40 -8.31 -1.93
CA ALA A 107 -12.18 -7.46 -1.03
C ALA A 107 -11.70 -7.54 0.43
N THR A 108 -11.16 -8.67 0.87
CA THR A 108 -10.71 -8.85 2.26
C THR A 108 -9.51 -7.95 2.60
N PHE A 109 -8.60 -7.70 1.67
CA PHE A 109 -7.42 -6.85 1.94
C PHE A 109 -7.76 -5.38 2.06
N GLU A 110 -8.71 -4.89 1.29
CA GLU A 110 -9.20 -3.53 1.42
C GLU A 110 -9.86 -3.31 2.79
N LEU A 111 -10.70 -4.27 3.21
CA LEU A 111 -11.31 -4.26 4.55
C LEU A 111 -10.27 -4.34 5.67
N MET A 112 -9.20 -5.14 5.51
CA MET A 112 -8.10 -5.22 6.47
C MET A 112 -7.40 -3.87 6.62
N ARG A 113 -7.05 -3.22 5.50
CA ARG A 113 -6.39 -1.91 5.53
C ARG A 113 -7.29 -0.83 6.10
N ALA A 114 -8.59 -0.86 5.79
CA ALA A 114 -9.56 0.07 6.37
C ALA A 114 -9.63 -0.11 7.89
N ALA A 115 -9.79 -1.33 8.40
CA ALA A 115 -9.85 -1.60 9.83
C ALA A 115 -8.56 -1.21 10.56
N ILE A 116 -7.38 -1.43 9.95
CA ILE A 116 -6.09 -0.96 10.48
C ILE A 116 -6.06 0.57 10.54
N ARG A 117 -6.34 1.26 9.44
CA ARG A 117 -6.33 2.72 9.36
C ARG A 117 -7.26 3.35 10.39
N ASP A 118 -8.45 2.77 10.56
CA ASP A 118 -9.49 3.29 11.44
C ASP A 118 -9.32 2.81 12.91
N GLY A 119 -8.35 1.92 13.17
CA GLY A 119 -8.04 1.38 14.49
C GLY A 119 -9.16 0.52 15.09
N LEU A 120 -9.93 -0.19 14.25
CA LEU A 120 -11.10 -0.95 14.67
C LEU A 120 -10.73 -2.35 15.15
N LYS A 121 -11.46 -2.85 16.15
CA LYS A 121 -11.47 -4.27 16.48
C LYS A 121 -12.19 -5.06 15.40
N VAL A 122 -11.84 -6.34 15.27
CA VAL A 122 -12.42 -7.22 14.26
C VAL A 122 -12.74 -8.58 14.86
N LYS A 123 -13.94 -9.09 14.59
CA LYS A 123 -14.21 -10.51 14.76
C LYS A 123 -13.68 -11.28 13.57
N LEU A 124 -12.83 -12.25 13.85
CA LEU A 124 -12.16 -13.07 12.88
C LEU A 124 -12.58 -14.53 13.03
N THR A 125 -13.07 -15.15 11.96
CA THR A 125 -13.18 -16.60 11.86
C THR A 125 -11.97 -17.11 11.07
N TYR A 126 -11.17 -17.94 11.71
CA TYR A 126 -9.88 -18.40 11.20
C TYR A 126 -9.77 -19.91 11.17
N ARG A 127 -9.25 -20.46 10.09
CA ARG A 127 -8.96 -21.87 9.89
C ARG A 127 -7.44 -22.10 10.05
N ASP A 128 -7.04 -22.92 10.99
CA ASP A 128 -5.61 -23.17 11.23
C ASP A 128 -5.01 -24.21 10.25
N LYS A 129 -3.77 -24.64 10.51
CA LYS A 129 -3.08 -25.65 9.68
C LYS A 129 -3.75 -27.02 9.74
N GLN A 130 -4.42 -27.33 10.83
CA GLN A 130 -5.10 -28.59 11.12
C GLN A 130 -6.58 -28.54 10.69
N ASP A 131 -6.99 -27.52 9.93
CA ASP A 131 -8.38 -27.31 9.49
C ASP A 131 -9.36 -26.99 10.64
N VAL A 132 -8.84 -26.66 11.83
CA VAL A 132 -9.67 -26.31 12.98
C VAL A 132 -10.11 -24.87 12.90
N MET A 133 -11.43 -24.66 13.02
CA MET A 133 -12.02 -23.34 13.03
C MET A 133 -11.92 -22.69 14.41
N SER A 134 -11.62 -21.40 14.42
CA SER A 134 -11.60 -20.60 15.65
C SER A 134 -12.17 -19.21 15.42
N HIS A 135 -12.89 -18.69 16.43
CA HIS A 135 -13.43 -17.34 16.44
C HIS A 135 -12.60 -16.47 17.40
N ARG A 136 -12.21 -15.30 16.96
CA ARG A 136 -11.33 -14.43 17.74
C ARG A 136 -11.73 -12.97 17.56
N VAL A 137 -11.56 -12.18 18.62
CA VAL A 137 -11.54 -10.72 18.51
C VAL A 137 -10.08 -10.29 18.48
N ILE A 138 -9.72 -9.56 17.43
CA ILE A 138 -8.37 -9.10 17.17
C ILE A 138 -8.32 -7.57 16.98
N TRP A 139 -7.15 -6.99 17.22
CA TRP A 139 -6.82 -5.60 16.94
C TRP A 139 -5.75 -5.61 15.85
N PRO A 140 -6.13 -5.50 14.58
CA PRO A 140 -5.20 -5.57 13.46
C PRO A 140 -4.36 -4.29 13.40
N PHE A 141 -3.05 -4.43 13.09
CA PHE A 141 -2.15 -3.28 13.02
C PHE A 141 -1.19 -3.31 11.82
N ALA A 142 -0.98 -4.45 11.16
CA ALA A 142 -0.14 -4.52 9.97
C ALA A 142 -0.52 -5.70 9.06
N VAL A 143 -0.28 -5.52 7.76
CA VAL A 143 -0.27 -6.62 6.78
C VAL A 143 1.15 -6.76 6.27
N VAL A 144 1.73 -7.93 6.43
CA VAL A 144 3.09 -8.27 5.99
C VAL A 144 3.01 -9.09 4.70
N TYR A 145 3.74 -8.67 3.69
CA TYR A 145 3.80 -9.31 2.39
C TYR A 145 5.05 -10.19 2.32
N PHE A 146 4.87 -11.49 2.33
CA PHE A 146 5.90 -12.49 2.02
C PHE A 146 5.74 -13.01 0.60
N ASP A 147 6.76 -13.64 0.04
CA ASP A 147 6.72 -14.18 -1.33
C ASP A 147 5.56 -15.16 -1.54
N GLU A 148 5.31 -16.04 -0.57
CA GLU A 148 4.27 -17.08 -0.66
C GLU A 148 2.99 -16.76 0.09
N ALA A 149 2.97 -15.75 0.95
CA ALA A 149 1.83 -15.48 1.82
C ALA A 149 1.71 -14.00 2.18
N ARG A 150 0.49 -13.59 2.45
CA ARG A 150 0.17 -12.33 3.15
C ARG A 150 -0.27 -12.67 4.54
N VAL A 151 0.27 -11.97 5.51
CA VAL A 151 0.08 -12.25 6.94
C VAL A 151 -0.42 -10.99 7.63
N LEU A 152 -1.57 -11.10 8.27
CA LEU A 152 -2.12 -10.07 9.14
C LEU A 152 -1.46 -10.21 10.51
N ALA A 153 -0.82 -9.17 11.00
CA ALA A 153 -0.36 -9.05 12.37
C ALA A 153 -1.42 -8.34 13.22
N ALA A 154 -1.75 -8.93 14.35
CA ALA A 154 -2.78 -8.41 15.23
C ALA A 154 -2.51 -8.78 16.69
N TRP A 155 -3.01 -7.96 17.62
CA TRP A 155 -3.19 -8.35 19.00
C TRP A 155 -4.44 -9.23 19.13
N CYS A 156 -4.32 -10.41 19.69
CA CYS A 156 -5.44 -11.32 19.92
C CYS A 156 -5.99 -11.17 21.33
N GLN A 157 -7.21 -10.67 21.47
CA GLN A 157 -7.81 -10.37 22.77
C GLN A 157 -7.94 -11.62 23.66
N SER A 158 -8.37 -12.77 23.09
CA SER A 158 -8.54 -14.02 23.85
C SER A 158 -7.23 -14.66 24.30
N ARG A 159 -6.11 -14.33 23.66
CA ARG A 159 -4.78 -14.84 24.02
C ARG A 159 -3.95 -13.83 24.82
N GLY A 160 -4.36 -12.56 24.86
CA GLY A 160 -3.58 -11.48 25.47
C GLY A 160 -2.19 -11.34 24.86
N ASP A 161 -2.04 -11.59 23.54
CA ASP A 161 -0.74 -11.68 22.88
C ASP A 161 -0.81 -11.34 21.39
N PHE A 162 0.34 -10.97 20.81
CA PHE A 162 0.49 -10.80 19.36
C PHE A 162 0.34 -12.13 18.64
N ARG A 163 -0.39 -12.12 17.53
CA ARG A 163 -0.61 -13.27 16.67
C ARG A 163 -0.54 -12.87 15.21
N SER A 164 -0.10 -13.82 14.40
CA SER A 164 -0.03 -13.70 12.95
C SER A 164 -1.06 -14.63 12.31
N PHE A 165 -1.85 -14.08 11.41
CA PHE A 165 -2.90 -14.80 10.70
C PHE A 165 -2.62 -14.78 9.21
N ARG A 166 -2.45 -15.92 8.58
CA ARG A 166 -2.36 -15.99 7.11
C ARG A 166 -3.68 -15.55 6.49
N ALA A 167 -3.63 -14.62 5.55
CA ALA A 167 -4.83 -14.05 4.94
C ALA A 167 -5.65 -15.10 4.16
N ASP A 168 -4.99 -16.08 3.54
CA ASP A 168 -5.62 -17.19 2.82
C ASP A 168 -6.39 -18.19 3.70
N ARG A 169 -6.29 -18.05 5.02
CA ARG A 169 -6.99 -18.88 6.01
C ARG A 169 -8.07 -18.12 6.79
N ILE A 170 -8.30 -16.88 6.45
CA ILE A 170 -9.37 -16.07 7.00
C ILE A 170 -10.66 -16.46 6.28
N VAL A 171 -11.62 -16.99 7.04
CA VAL A 171 -12.90 -17.43 6.51
C VAL A 171 -13.94 -16.33 6.58
N GLN A 172 -13.94 -15.57 7.69
CA GLN A 172 -14.85 -14.45 7.88
C GLN A 172 -14.13 -13.28 8.55
N TRP A 173 -14.44 -12.08 8.10
CA TRP A 173 -13.93 -10.82 8.58
C TRP A 173 -15.08 -9.88 8.86
N GLU A 174 -15.26 -9.49 10.11
CA GLU A 174 -16.35 -8.61 10.56
C GLU A 174 -15.75 -7.48 11.42
N PRO A 175 -15.57 -6.27 10.86
CA PRO A 175 -15.20 -5.11 11.65
C PRO A 175 -16.25 -4.81 12.71
N LEU A 176 -15.79 -4.48 13.91
CA LEU A 176 -16.66 -4.03 15.00
C LEU A 176 -16.69 -2.50 15.00
N ASP A 177 -17.80 -1.93 15.47
CA ASP A 177 -17.92 -0.49 15.71
C ASP A 177 -17.26 -0.10 17.05
N GLU A 178 -16.09 -0.68 17.29
CA GLU A 178 -15.29 -0.46 18.50
C GLU A 178 -13.82 -0.26 18.12
N ARG A 179 -13.21 0.80 18.63
CA ARG A 179 -11.77 1.02 18.50
C ARG A 179 -10.98 0.13 19.46
N ALA A 180 -9.80 -0.29 19.01
CA ALA A 180 -8.84 -0.96 19.87
C ALA A 180 -8.35 0.01 20.96
N PRO A 181 -8.03 -0.49 22.16
CA PRO A 181 -7.50 0.35 23.25
C PRO A 181 -6.14 1.00 22.96
N LYS A 182 -5.38 0.43 22.02
CA LYS A 182 -4.10 0.96 21.54
C LYS A 182 -4.21 1.24 20.04
N SER A 183 -3.58 2.32 19.57
CA SER A 183 -3.52 2.62 18.14
C SER A 183 -2.67 1.59 17.38
N PRO A 184 -2.89 1.42 16.08
CA PRO A 184 -2.10 0.51 15.24
C PRO A 184 -0.60 0.79 15.29
N GLU A 185 -0.20 2.06 15.35
CA GLU A 185 1.20 2.48 15.42
C GLU A 185 1.86 2.00 16.72
N VAL A 186 1.18 2.16 17.86
CA VAL A 186 1.66 1.70 19.16
C VAL A 186 1.81 0.18 19.17
N LEU A 187 0.82 -0.55 18.64
CA LEU A 187 0.87 -2.01 18.55
C LEU A 187 2.00 -2.49 17.64
N LEU A 188 2.23 -1.79 16.52
CA LEU A 188 3.31 -2.10 15.59
C LEU A 188 4.68 -1.91 16.23
N ASP A 189 4.88 -0.83 16.99
CA ASP A 189 6.14 -0.55 17.68
C ASP A 189 6.42 -1.57 18.80
N GLU A 190 5.39 -1.93 19.59
CA GLU A 190 5.50 -2.96 20.62
C GLU A 190 5.85 -4.33 19.98
N TRP A 191 5.21 -4.68 18.87
CA TRP A 191 5.46 -5.91 18.16
C TRP A 191 6.87 -5.95 17.55
N ARG A 192 7.34 -4.87 16.93
CA ARG A 192 8.70 -4.75 16.39
C ARG A 192 9.75 -4.91 17.49
N ARG A 193 9.55 -4.27 18.66
CA ARG A 193 10.44 -4.41 19.81
C ARG A 193 10.52 -5.88 20.26
N ARG A 194 9.38 -6.56 20.39
CA ARG A 194 9.33 -7.97 20.81
C ARG A 194 9.99 -8.91 19.80
N LEU A 195 9.86 -8.64 18.49
CA LEU A 195 10.57 -9.41 17.47
C LEU A 195 12.08 -9.26 17.62
N ARG A 196 12.58 -8.05 17.84
CA ARG A 196 14.03 -7.83 18.07
C ARG A 196 14.53 -8.58 19.32
N GLU A 197 13.79 -8.53 20.41
CA GLU A 197 14.12 -9.23 21.65
C GLU A 197 14.13 -10.75 21.48
N SER A 198 13.27 -11.28 20.63
CA SER A 198 13.18 -12.73 20.36
C SER A 198 14.14 -13.21 19.27
N GLY A 199 14.91 -12.33 18.63
CA GLY A 199 15.83 -12.70 17.53
C GLY A 199 15.13 -13.14 16.24
N VAL A 200 13.83 -12.89 16.10
CA VAL A 200 13.03 -13.29 14.92
C VAL A 200 13.05 -12.18 13.90
N ALA A 201 13.79 -12.36 12.82
CA ALA A 201 13.80 -11.44 11.68
C ALA A 201 12.59 -11.70 10.76
N ILE A 202 11.42 -11.15 11.10
CA ILE A 202 10.22 -11.15 10.20
C ILE A 202 10.21 -9.92 9.30
N LEU A 203 10.83 -8.83 9.72
CA LEU A 203 10.90 -7.58 8.98
C LEU A 203 12.37 -7.23 8.72
N PRO A 204 12.70 -6.57 7.60
CA PRO A 204 14.01 -5.99 7.43
C PRO A 204 14.30 -5.03 8.58
N GLU A 205 15.55 -4.95 9.01
CA GLU A 205 15.96 -3.99 10.04
C GLU A 205 15.53 -2.59 9.60
N SER A 206 14.91 -1.86 10.54
CA SER A 206 14.44 -0.50 10.28
C SER A 206 15.65 0.39 9.97
N GLY A 207 15.80 0.76 8.73
CA GLY A 207 16.92 1.56 8.19
C GLY A 207 17.07 1.44 6.69
N SER A 208 16.47 0.43 6.07
CA SER A 208 16.62 0.18 4.63
C SER A 208 15.76 1.09 3.73
N VAL A 209 14.68 1.68 4.25
CA VAL A 209 13.90 2.71 3.53
C VAL A 209 13.45 3.77 4.54
N PRO A 210 14.05 4.97 4.55
CA PRO A 210 13.53 6.09 5.34
C PRO A 210 12.21 6.57 4.72
N PHE A 211 11.17 6.65 5.54
CA PHE A 211 9.94 7.38 5.23
C PHE A 211 9.99 8.74 5.88
#